data_c7389d7ff681f393bccf19ad5b1668df
#
_entry.id   c7389d7ff681f393bccf19ad5b1668df
#
_cell.length_a   1.000
_cell.length_b   1.000
_cell.length_c   1.000
_cell.angle_alpha   90.00
_cell.angle_beta   90.00
_cell.angle_gamma   90.00
#
_symmetry.space_group_name_H-M   'P 1'
#
loop_
_entity.id
_entity.type
_entity.pdbx_description
1 polymer ?
#
loop_
_entity_poly.entity_id
_entity_poly.type
_entity_poly.pdbx_seq_one_letter_code
_entity_poly.pdbx_strand_id
1 'polypeptide(L)'
;SMNIMQGINAQIKKSQKRVVFAEGEDTNILKAAVAFKNSKLGIPILIGKEERVKEQLKNIGLDENFNIEIVSSKNIREREKYTKHLYQKLQRSGMLERECDHLVRNDRVTWGSCMVACGDADAMVTGGTRHHAATIEKLSRVVDSRPGEIIFGLTMLVSKGRTVFVSDTNVNDNPTAAQLVQIAISSTRVARLFGFDPKVAFLSHSTFGKPATVRTKHVREAIELMKTKKVDFDYDGEMQPDVALNPEYKESYPFSKIVGNANILIMPALHSASITVKLMKTFGGAKLIGPLLIGLGLPIEIAPLRSSPSEILNLASIAAYSSEVIDYKN
;
A
#
# COMPACT_ATOMS: atom_id res chain seq x y z
N SER A 1 11.57 -15.69 14.90
CA SER A 1 11.44 -14.27 14.53
C SER A 1 9.99 -13.86 14.63
N MET A 2 9.72 -12.82 15.39
CA MET A 2 8.37 -12.28 15.53
C MET A 2 7.87 -11.87 14.13
N ASN A 3 6.72 -12.41 13.73
CA ASN A 3 6.08 -12.05 12.49
C ASN A 3 5.83 -10.53 12.48
N ILE A 4 6.14 -9.86 11.36
CA ILE A 4 5.93 -8.41 11.20
C ILE A 4 4.52 -8.02 11.60
N MET A 5 3.52 -8.78 11.15
CA MET A 5 2.11 -8.50 11.45
C MET A 5 1.79 -8.62 12.94
N GLN A 6 2.45 -9.52 13.67
CA GLN A 6 2.28 -9.60 15.13
C GLN A 6 2.74 -8.33 15.83
N GLY A 7 3.88 -7.77 15.41
CA GLY A 7 4.40 -6.51 15.95
C GLY A 7 3.49 -5.33 15.64
N ILE A 8 3.01 -5.23 14.41
CA ILE A 8 2.07 -4.19 13.98
C ILE A 8 0.76 -4.30 14.78
N ASN A 9 0.20 -5.50 14.89
CA ASN A 9 -1.05 -5.74 15.59
C ASN A 9 -0.93 -5.42 17.09
N ALA A 10 0.19 -5.77 17.72
CA ALA A 10 0.46 -5.40 19.11
C ALA A 10 0.48 -3.87 19.31
N GLN A 11 1.06 -3.14 18.36
CA GLN A 11 1.14 -1.68 18.41
C GLN A 11 -0.23 -1.03 18.25
N ILE A 12 -1.02 -1.43 17.23
CA ILE A 12 -2.31 -0.78 16.93
C ILE A 12 -3.38 -1.08 17.98
N LYS A 13 -3.29 -2.21 18.69
CA LYS A 13 -4.21 -2.54 19.81
C LYS A 13 -4.21 -1.46 20.88
N LYS A 14 -3.10 -0.76 21.07
CA LYS A 14 -2.96 0.26 22.11
C LYS A 14 -3.72 1.55 21.78
N SER A 15 -3.97 1.86 20.52
CA SER A 15 -4.54 3.14 20.08
C SER A 15 -5.97 3.06 19.57
N GLN A 16 -6.47 1.89 19.21
CA GLN A 16 -7.86 1.67 18.78
C GLN A 16 -8.31 2.64 17.67
N LYS A 17 -7.58 2.66 16.57
CA LYS A 17 -7.89 3.52 15.43
C LYS A 17 -9.21 3.15 14.74
N ARG A 18 -9.86 4.16 14.21
CA ARG A 18 -11.10 4.03 13.44
C ARG A 18 -10.73 3.76 11.98
N VAL A 19 -11.03 2.57 11.49
CA VAL A 19 -10.68 2.15 10.14
C VAL A 19 -11.93 1.90 9.30
N VAL A 20 -12.02 2.58 8.16
CA VAL A 20 -13.12 2.44 7.21
C VAL A 20 -12.87 1.23 6.31
N PHE A 21 -13.87 0.38 6.20
CA PHE A 21 -13.94 -0.73 5.23
C PHE A 21 -14.97 -0.34 4.18
N ALA A 22 -14.50 0.14 3.03
CA ALA A 22 -15.35 0.84 2.06
C ALA A 22 -16.42 -0.05 1.39
N GLU A 23 -16.14 -1.33 1.21
CA GLU A 23 -17.06 -2.28 0.57
C GLU A 23 -17.78 -3.15 1.61
N GLY A 24 -18.49 -2.50 2.54
CA GLY A 24 -19.09 -3.17 3.71
C GLY A 24 -20.15 -4.24 3.41
N GLU A 25 -20.69 -4.27 2.19
CA GLU A 25 -21.63 -5.31 1.74
C GLU A 25 -20.92 -6.55 1.15
N ASP A 26 -19.63 -6.46 0.85
CA ASP A 26 -18.83 -7.59 0.37
C ASP A 26 -18.50 -8.54 1.52
N THR A 27 -18.70 -9.83 1.30
CA THR A 27 -18.54 -10.85 2.34
C THR A 27 -17.12 -10.91 2.89
N ASN A 28 -16.08 -10.82 2.05
CA ASN A 28 -14.69 -10.92 2.49
C ASN A 28 -14.25 -9.66 3.24
N ILE A 29 -14.68 -8.50 2.79
CA ILE A 29 -14.45 -7.22 3.49
C ILE A 29 -15.14 -7.24 4.86
N LEU A 30 -16.40 -7.69 4.89
CA LEU A 30 -17.17 -7.79 6.13
C LEU A 30 -16.51 -8.76 7.13
N LYS A 31 -16.07 -9.92 6.67
CA LYS A 31 -15.35 -10.89 7.51
C LYS A 31 -14.06 -10.28 8.08
N ALA A 32 -13.34 -9.52 7.28
CA ALA A 32 -12.13 -8.82 7.73
C ALA A 32 -12.46 -7.76 8.79
N ALA A 33 -13.53 -6.99 8.59
CA ALA A 33 -13.97 -5.98 9.56
C ALA A 33 -14.38 -6.61 10.89
N VAL A 34 -15.12 -7.72 10.83
CA VAL A 34 -15.51 -8.49 12.04
C VAL A 34 -14.28 -9.02 12.76
N ALA A 35 -13.31 -9.57 12.03
CA ALA A 35 -12.06 -10.06 12.62
C ALA A 35 -11.25 -8.92 13.24
N PHE A 36 -11.21 -7.77 12.60
CA PHE A 36 -10.55 -6.56 13.11
C PHE A 36 -11.14 -6.14 14.46
N LYS A 37 -12.46 -6.13 14.57
CA LYS A 37 -13.15 -5.84 15.82
C LYS A 37 -12.91 -6.91 16.89
N ASN A 38 -13.13 -8.18 16.56
CA ASN A 38 -13.04 -9.29 17.51
C ASN A 38 -11.61 -9.48 18.03
N SER A 39 -10.61 -9.20 17.20
CA SER A 39 -9.19 -9.23 17.60
C SER A 39 -8.75 -7.96 18.33
N LYS A 40 -9.65 -7.02 18.57
CA LYS A 40 -9.39 -5.76 19.28
C LYS A 40 -8.28 -4.92 18.63
N LEU A 41 -8.19 -4.97 17.30
CA LEU A 41 -7.19 -4.23 16.54
C LEU A 41 -7.56 -2.75 16.38
N GLY A 42 -8.84 -2.42 16.50
CA GLY A 42 -9.37 -1.07 16.38
C GLY A 42 -10.89 -1.09 16.21
N ILE A 43 -11.40 0.02 15.73
CA ILE A 43 -12.85 0.25 15.55
C ILE A 43 -13.15 0.24 14.05
N PRO A 44 -13.76 -0.81 13.51
CA PRO A 44 -14.13 -0.86 12.09
C PRO A 44 -15.39 -0.04 11.83
N ILE A 45 -15.42 0.63 10.67
CA ILE A 45 -16.57 1.35 10.16
C ILE A 45 -16.88 0.80 8.76
N LEU A 46 -18.08 0.33 8.55
CA LEU A 46 -18.51 -0.21 7.26
C LEU A 46 -19.27 0.86 6.47
N ILE A 47 -18.93 1.01 5.20
CA ILE A 47 -19.74 1.80 4.27
C ILE A 47 -20.66 0.85 3.50
N GLY A 48 -21.95 1.07 3.60
CA GLY A 48 -22.93 0.24 2.91
C GLY A 48 -24.35 0.53 3.34
N LYS A 49 -25.30 -0.12 2.67
CA LYS A 49 -26.70 -0.07 3.06
C LYS A 49 -26.89 -0.94 4.30
N GLU A 50 -27.43 -0.36 5.36
CA GLU A 50 -27.59 -1.01 6.66
C GLU A 50 -28.30 -2.37 6.55
N GLU A 51 -29.39 -2.44 5.79
CA GLU A 51 -30.15 -3.69 5.62
C GLU A 51 -29.29 -4.79 4.97
N ARG A 52 -28.51 -4.43 3.95
CA ARG A 52 -27.63 -5.38 3.25
C ARG A 52 -26.48 -5.85 4.10
N VAL A 53 -25.88 -4.94 4.87
CA VAL A 53 -24.79 -5.29 5.80
C VAL A 53 -25.32 -6.25 6.86
N LYS A 54 -26.48 -5.97 7.46
CA LYS A 54 -27.09 -6.83 8.46
C LYS A 54 -27.46 -8.21 7.91
N GLU A 55 -27.95 -8.27 6.67
CA GLU A 55 -28.21 -9.53 5.98
C GLU A 55 -26.91 -10.36 5.81
N GLN A 56 -25.82 -9.72 5.39
CA GLN A 56 -24.53 -10.38 5.23
C GLN A 56 -23.96 -10.83 6.58
N LEU A 57 -24.16 -10.07 7.65
CA LEU A 57 -23.77 -10.49 9.00
C LEU A 57 -24.46 -11.80 9.41
N LYS A 58 -25.76 -11.93 9.12
CA LYS A 58 -26.48 -13.17 9.34
C LYS A 58 -25.92 -14.33 8.52
N ASN A 59 -25.61 -14.06 7.25
CA ASN A 59 -25.06 -15.07 6.33
C ASN A 59 -23.70 -15.63 6.79
N ILE A 60 -22.92 -14.85 7.54
CA ILE A 60 -21.65 -15.30 8.09
C ILE A 60 -21.79 -15.82 9.54
N GLY A 61 -23.02 -15.99 10.02
CA GLY A 61 -23.32 -16.60 11.32
C GLY A 61 -23.35 -15.65 12.51
N LEU A 62 -23.44 -14.34 12.27
CA LEU A 62 -23.54 -13.36 13.34
C LEU A 62 -24.98 -12.90 13.54
N ASP A 63 -25.29 -12.56 14.79
CA ASP A 63 -26.57 -11.99 15.19
C ASP A 63 -26.70 -10.56 14.66
N GLU A 64 -27.92 -10.12 14.34
CA GLU A 64 -28.22 -8.74 13.98
C GLU A 64 -27.90 -7.74 15.12
N ASN A 65 -27.71 -8.22 16.33
CA ASN A 65 -27.27 -7.41 17.46
C ASN A 65 -25.73 -7.23 17.53
N PHE A 66 -25.00 -7.80 16.58
CA PHE A 66 -23.56 -7.57 16.49
C PHE A 66 -23.30 -6.08 16.26
N ASN A 67 -22.63 -5.45 17.22
CA ASN A 67 -22.45 -4.01 17.21
C ASN A 67 -21.26 -3.61 16.32
N ILE A 68 -21.54 -3.11 15.14
CA ILE A 68 -20.56 -2.56 14.20
C ILE A 68 -21.12 -1.29 13.58
N GLU A 69 -20.30 -0.25 13.49
CA GLU A 69 -20.71 1.03 12.92
C GLU A 69 -20.88 0.92 11.40
N ILE A 70 -22.04 1.34 10.92
CA ILE A 70 -22.37 1.34 9.49
C ILE A 70 -22.74 2.76 9.10
N VAL A 71 -22.10 3.26 8.03
CA VAL A 71 -22.35 4.60 7.48
C VAL A 71 -22.77 4.52 6.03
N SER A 72 -23.55 5.51 5.58
CA SER A 72 -23.99 5.59 4.19
C SER A 72 -24.25 7.04 3.79
N SER A 73 -24.40 7.26 2.48
CA SER A 73 -24.71 8.57 1.90
C SER A 73 -26.11 9.10 2.24
N LYS A 74 -26.91 8.33 2.97
CA LYS A 74 -28.21 8.80 3.51
C LYS A 74 -28.05 9.87 4.58
N ASN A 75 -26.88 9.96 5.21
CA ASN A 75 -26.60 11.03 6.16
C ASN A 75 -26.32 12.34 5.42
N ILE A 76 -27.32 13.21 5.38
CA ILE A 76 -27.29 14.48 4.62
C ILE A 76 -26.22 15.43 5.15
N ARG A 77 -26.06 15.52 6.46
CA ARG A 77 -25.07 16.41 7.10
C ARG A 77 -23.65 16.04 6.69
N GLU A 78 -23.32 14.78 6.77
CA GLU A 78 -22.00 14.27 6.36
C GLU A 78 -21.80 14.40 4.84
N ARG A 79 -22.84 14.13 4.06
CA ARG A 79 -22.82 14.30 2.61
C ARG A 79 -22.48 15.74 2.21
N GLU A 80 -23.14 16.72 2.83
CA GLU A 80 -22.87 18.15 2.57
C GLU A 80 -21.44 18.53 2.96
N LYS A 81 -20.97 18.06 4.10
CA LYS A 81 -19.61 18.28 4.60
C LYS A 81 -18.57 17.73 3.61
N TYR A 82 -18.76 16.50 3.15
CA TYR A 82 -17.82 15.84 2.24
C TYR A 82 -17.88 16.43 0.83
N THR A 83 -19.06 16.79 0.36
CA THR A 83 -19.22 17.49 -0.92
C THR A 83 -18.46 18.81 -0.91
N LYS A 84 -18.60 19.59 0.16
CA LYS A 84 -17.89 20.85 0.33
C LYS A 84 -16.38 20.67 0.37
N HIS A 85 -15.91 19.68 1.10
CA HIS A 85 -14.49 19.33 1.16
C HIS A 85 -13.94 18.99 -0.23
N LEU A 86 -14.64 18.12 -0.96
CA LEU A 86 -14.24 17.67 -2.28
C LEU A 86 -14.26 18.81 -3.30
N TYR A 87 -15.29 19.66 -3.25
CA TYR A 87 -15.41 20.83 -4.12
C TYR A 87 -14.27 21.84 -3.90
N GLN A 88 -13.93 22.14 -2.66
CA GLN A 88 -12.80 23.01 -2.35
C GLN A 88 -11.49 22.49 -2.95
N LYS A 89 -11.34 21.18 -3.01
CA LYS A 89 -10.17 20.54 -3.58
C LYS A 89 -10.17 20.53 -5.11
N LEU A 90 -11.31 20.26 -5.75
CA LEU A 90 -11.41 19.99 -7.17
C LEU A 90 -11.97 21.14 -8.02
N GLN A 91 -12.41 22.23 -7.40
CA GLN A 91 -13.01 23.34 -8.14
C GLN A 91 -12.09 23.95 -9.21
N ARG A 92 -10.80 24.03 -8.92
CA ARG A 92 -9.82 24.56 -9.88
C ARG A 92 -9.52 23.59 -11.04
N SER A 93 -9.88 22.32 -10.88
CA SER A 93 -9.82 21.31 -11.94
C SER A 93 -11.05 21.35 -12.85
N GLY A 94 -11.98 22.28 -12.61
CA GLY A 94 -13.20 22.44 -13.39
C GLY A 94 -14.37 21.60 -12.92
N MET A 95 -14.28 20.90 -11.80
CA MET A 95 -15.41 20.15 -11.26
C MET A 95 -16.43 21.06 -10.60
N LEU A 96 -17.70 20.82 -10.94
CA LEU A 96 -18.82 21.53 -10.35
C LEU A 96 -19.21 20.90 -9.00
N GLU A 97 -19.83 21.70 -8.14
CA GLU A 97 -20.29 21.21 -6.84
C GLU A 97 -21.26 20.04 -6.94
N ARG A 98 -22.18 20.09 -7.92
CA ARG A 98 -23.12 18.97 -8.20
C ARG A 98 -22.41 17.69 -8.60
N GLU A 99 -21.29 17.79 -9.31
CA GLU A 99 -20.46 16.63 -9.68
C GLU A 99 -19.77 16.03 -8.46
N CYS A 100 -19.28 16.88 -7.56
CA CYS A 100 -18.72 16.45 -6.29
C CYS A 100 -19.78 15.77 -5.41
N ASP A 101 -20.96 16.34 -5.31
CA ASP A 101 -22.09 15.72 -4.59
C ASP A 101 -22.45 14.36 -5.16
N HIS A 102 -22.47 14.22 -6.48
CA HIS A 102 -22.74 12.94 -7.14
C HIS A 102 -21.68 11.89 -6.78
N LEU A 103 -20.40 12.24 -6.82
CA LEU A 103 -19.30 11.35 -6.42
C LEU A 103 -19.42 10.93 -4.96
N VAL A 104 -19.63 11.87 -4.07
CA VAL A 104 -19.79 11.61 -2.63
C VAL A 104 -20.93 10.65 -2.36
N ARG A 105 -22.07 10.83 -3.03
CA ARG A 105 -23.24 9.98 -2.83
C ARG A 105 -23.10 8.57 -3.41
N ASN A 106 -22.40 8.42 -4.52
CA ASN A 106 -22.43 7.19 -5.32
C ASN A 106 -21.14 6.40 -5.32
N ASP A 107 -20.04 6.97 -4.83
CA ASP A 107 -18.76 6.29 -4.79
C ASP A 107 -18.27 6.14 -3.34
N ARG A 108 -18.21 4.91 -2.87
CA ARG A 108 -17.82 4.59 -1.50
C ARG A 108 -16.35 4.88 -1.22
N VAL A 109 -15.49 4.76 -2.22
CA VAL A 109 -14.07 5.14 -2.11
C VAL A 109 -13.95 6.64 -1.85
N THR A 110 -14.73 7.45 -2.56
CA THR A 110 -14.80 8.90 -2.35
C THR A 110 -15.33 9.23 -0.95
N TRP A 111 -16.43 8.61 -0.54
CA TRP A 111 -17.00 8.81 0.79
C TRP A 111 -15.99 8.48 1.88
N GLY A 112 -15.38 7.30 1.83
CA GLY A 112 -14.39 6.86 2.81
C GLY A 112 -13.14 7.75 2.84
N SER A 113 -12.67 8.18 1.67
CA SER A 113 -11.54 9.12 1.57
C SER A 113 -11.86 10.46 2.24
N CYS A 114 -13.08 10.97 2.06
CA CYS A 114 -13.55 12.17 2.74
C CYS A 114 -13.63 11.97 4.26
N MET A 115 -14.08 10.81 4.73
CA MET A 115 -14.09 10.50 6.16
C MET A 115 -12.68 10.62 6.76
N VAL A 116 -11.69 10.04 6.09
CA VAL A 116 -10.30 10.09 6.55
C VAL A 116 -9.75 11.51 6.46
N ALA A 117 -9.97 12.20 5.35
CA ALA A 117 -9.50 13.58 5.15
C ALA A 117 -10.09 14.56 6.15
N CYS A 118 -11.36 14.39 6.54
CA CYS A 118 -12.07 15.26 7.47
C CYS A 118 -11.89 14.86 8.94
N GLY A 119 -11.15 13.80 9.25
CA GLY A 119 -10.90 13.35 10.62
C GLY A 119 -12.01 12.53 11.25
N ASP A 120 -12.96 12.05 10.46
CA ASP A 120 -14.06 11.19 10.94
C ASP A 120 -13.63 9.71 11.01
N ALA A 121 -12.50 9.39 10.41
CA ALA A 121 -11.82 8.11 10.53
C ALA A 121 -10.31 8.34 10.45
N ASP A 122 -9.54 7.35 10.90
CA ASP A 122 -8.08 7.44 10.93
C ASP A 122 -7.44 6.84 9.67
N ALA A 123 -8.06 5.82 9.10
CA ALA A 123 -7.52 5.09 7.96
C ALA A 123 -8.64 4.39 7.18
N MET A 124 -8.32 3.91 5.99
CA MET A 124 -9.27 3.16 5.16
C MET A 124 -8.61 1.97 4.48
N VAL A 125 -9.35 0.89 4.35
CA VAL A 125 -9.07 -0.20 3.41
C VAL A 125 -10.24 -0.31 2.42
N THR A 126 -9.94 -0.48 1.14
CA THR A 126 -10.91 -0.61 0.07
C THR A 126 -10.43 -1.65 -0.96
N GLY A 127 -11.23 -1.94 -1.96
CA GLY A 127 -10.88 -2.89 -3.02
C GLY A 127 -11.47 -4.28 -2.79
N GLY A 128 -10.78 -5.29 -3.33
CA GLY A 128 -11.24 -6.70 -3.25
C GLY A 128 -12.29 -7.07 -4.28
N THR A 129 -13.11 -6.13 -4.73
CA THR A 129 -14.23 -6.34 -5.67
C THR A 129 -13.96 -5.80 -7.07
N ARG A 130 -12.85 -5.10 -7.27
CA ARG A 130 -12.48 -4.45 -8.53
C ARG A 130 -11.00 -4.65 -8.81
N HIS A 131 -10.59 -4.48 -10.07
CA HIS A 131 -9.18 -4.43 -10.41
C HIS A 131 -8.49 -3.28 -9.68
N HIS A 132 -7.30 -3.55 -9.17
CA HIS A 132 -6.51 -2.62 -8.38
C HIS A 132 -6.28 -1.27 -9.10
N ALA A 133 -5.96 -1.32 -10.39
CA ALA A 133 -5.73 -0.12 -11.20
C ALA A 133 -6.94 0.81 -11.26
N ALA A 134 -8.15 0.26 -11.37
CA ALA A 134 -9.38 1.06 -11.40
C ALA A 134 -9.62 1.80 -10.08
N THR A 135 -9.31 1.16 -8.96
CA THR A 135 -9.44 1.78 -7.63
C THR A 135 -8.39 2.86 -7.42
N ILE A 136 -7.15 2.62 -7.85
CA ILE A 136 -6.08 3.64 -7.81
C ILE A 136 -6.48 4.88 -8.61
N GLU A 137 -7.04 4.70 -9.80
CA GLU A 137 -7.49 5.83 -10.64
C GLU A 137 -8.55 6.66 -9.92
N LYS A 138 -9.55 6.04 -9.33
CA LYS A 138 -10.58 6.73 -8.54
C LYS A 138 -10.00 7.48 -7.36
N LEU A 139 -9.13 6.81 -6.62
CA LEU A 139 -8.50 7.35 -5.42
C LEU A 139 -7.62 8.57 -5.76
N SER A 140 -6.89 8.52 -6.85
CA SER A 140 -6.01 9.60 -7.30
C SER A 140 -6.75 10.90 -7.62
N ARG A 141 -8.05 10.83 -7.92
CA ARG A 141 -8.87 12.02 -8.16
C ARG A 141 -9.21 12.77 -6.88
N VAL A 142 -9.31 12.05 -5.77
CA VAL A 142 -9.82 12.61 -4.50
C VAL A 142 -8.74 12.74 -3.42
N VAL A 143 -7.62 12.05 -3.58
CA VAL A 143 -6.50 12.09 -2.63
C VAL A 143 -5.22 12.37 -3.38
N ASP A 144 -4.47 13.39 -2.93
CA ASP A 144 -3.18 13.74 -3.51
C ASP A 144 -2.07 12.83 -3.03
N SER A 145 -0.96 12.79 -3.76
CA SER A 145 0.29 12.27 -3.24
C SER A 145 0.83 13.17 -2.12
N ARG A 146 1.65 12.62 -1.26
CA ARG A 146 2.40 13.42 -0.29
C ARG A 146 3.32 14.38 -1.03
N PRO A 147 3.55 15.61 -0.49
CA PRO A 147 4.42 16.58 -1.16
C PRO A 147 5.79 16.00 -1.49
N GLY A 148 6.20 16.15 -2.76
CA GLY A 148 7.50 15.65 -3.24
C GLY A 148 7.61 14.15 -3.42
N GLU A 149 6.53 13.39 -3.23
CA GLU A 149 6.51 11.93 -3.39
C GLU A 149 5.65 11.49 -4.57
N ILE A 150 5.94 10.31 -5.09
CA ILE A 150 5.12 9.64 -6.10
C ILE A 150 4.41 8.45 -5.44
N ILE A 151 3.27 8.09 -6.02
CA ILE A 151 2.51 6.92 -5.55
C ILE A 151 3.08 5.68 -6.23
N PHE A 152 3.35 4.64 -5.45
CA PHE A 152 3.81 3.35 -5.96
C PHE A 152 3.38 2.19 -5.06
N GLY A 153 3.53 0.96 -5.55
CA GLY A 153 3.21 -0.25 -4.82
C GLY A 153 4.46 -0.93 -4.25
N LEU A 154 4.44 -1.21 -2.96
CA LEU A 154 5.49 -1.92 -2.26
C LEU A 154 4.94 -3.22 -1.70
N THR A 155 5.52 -4.36 -2.10
CA THR A 155 5.09 -5.66 -1.62
C THR A 155 6.18 -6.28 -0.73
N MET A 156 5.80 -6.74 0.45
CA MET A 156 6.66 -7.54 1.29
C MET A 156 6.56 -9.01 0.89
N LEU A 157 7.69 -9.62 0.61
CA LEU A 157 7.81 -11.01 0.23
C LEU A 157 8.50 -11.76 1.36
N VAL A 158 7.80 -12.71 1.98
CA VAL A 158 8.32 -13.49 3.09
C VAL A 158 8.51 -14.94 2.64
N SER A 159 9.73 -15.40 2.67
CA SER A 159 10.08 -16.78 2.27
C SER A 159 11.27 -17.27 3.07
N LYS A 160 11.18 -18.50 3.56
CA LYS A 160 12.28 -19.18 4.28
C LYS A 160 12.88 -18.33 5.42
N GLY A 161 12.02 -17.65 6.18
CA GLY A 161 12.43 -16.81 7.30
C GLY A 161 13.06 -15.46 6.90
N ARG A 162 13.08 -15.12 5.62
CA ARG A 162 13.61 -13.86 5.10
C ARG A 162 12.49 -12.99 4.60
N THR A 163 12.64 -11.68 4.78
CA THR A 163 11.70 -10.67 4.24
C THR A 163 12.46 -9.77 3.29
N VAL A 164 11.90 -9.57 2.10
CA VAL A 164 12.37 -8.57 1.14
C VAL A 164 11.20 -7.70 0.71
N PHE A 165 11.50 -6.44 0.43
CA PHE A 165 10.55 -5.47 -0.11
C PHE A 165 10.79 -5.35 -1.61
N VAL A 166 9.73 -5.48 -2.40
CA VAL A 166 9.80 -5.39 -3.85
C VAL A 166 8.93 -4.22 -4.33
N SER A 167 9.45 -3.34 -5.13
CA SER A 167 8.74 -2.21 -5.71
C SER A 167 9.23 -1.85 -7.12
N ASP A 168 8.45 -1.26 -7.98
CA ASP A 168 7.02 -0.97 -7.89
C ASP A 168 6.21 -2.16 -8.40
N THR A 169 5.26 -2.64 -7.63
CA THR A 169 4.50 -3.85 -8.00
C THR A 169 3.16 -3.53 -8.68
N ASN A 170 2.69 -2.26 -8.67
CA ASN A 170 1.28 -2.02 -9.02
C ASN A 170 0.95 -0.70 -9.73
N VAL A 171 1.80 0.31 -9.74
CA VAL A 171 1.38 1.66 -10.14
C VAL A 171 2.12 2.19 -11.37
N ASN A 172 3.44 2.26 -11.33
CA ASN A 172 4.23 2.88 -12.40
C ASN A 172 4.73 1.83 -13.39
N ASP A 173 4.16 1.83 -14.57
CA ASP A 173 4.42 0.82 -15.60
C ASP A 173 5.89 0.82 -16.06
N ASN A 174 6.37 1.97 -16.53
CA ASN A 174 7.74 2.16 -16.98
C ASN A 174 8.38 3.35 -16.25
N PRO A 175 8.86 3.13 -15.02
CA PRO A 175 9.41 4.24 -14.24
C PRO A 175 10.68 4.80 -14.87
N THR A 176 10.79 6.13 -14.86
CA THR A 176 12.01 6.83 -15.27
C THR A 176 13.12 6.63 -14.23
N ALA A 177 14.34 6.99 -14.57
CA ALA A 177 15.45 6.97 -13.60
C ALA A 177 15.14 7.79 -12.34
N ALA A 178 14.57 8.99 -12.50
CA ALA A 178 14.18 9.84 -11.37
C ALA A 178 13.10 9.20 -10.51
N GLN A 179 12.12 8.53 -11.14
CA GLN A 179 11.08 7.80 -10.41
C GLN A 179 11.64 6.59 -9.65
N LEU A 180 12.59 5.84 -10.24
CA LEU A 180 13.25 4.73 -9.54
C LEU A 180 13.98 5.21 -8.29
N VAL A 181 14.67 6.35 -8.37
CA VAL A 181 15.31 6.97 -7.21
C VAL A 181 14.30 7.31 -6.13
N GLN A 182 13.19 7.92 -6.51
CA GLN A 182 12.13 8.30 -5.58
C GLN A 182 11.50 7.07 -4.91
N ILE A 183 11.23 6.02 -5.69
CA ILE A 183 10.72 4.75 -5.20
C ILE A 183 11.71 4.14 -4.19
N ALA A 184 13.00 4.14 -4.50
CA ALA A 184 14.02 3.60 -3.62
C ALA A 184 14.06 4.35 -2.27
N ILE A 185 14.10 5.67 -2.30
CA ILE A 185 14.15 6.51 -1.09
C ILE A 185 12.89 6.30 -0.23
N SER A 186 11.72 6.31 -0.84
CA SER A 186 10.46 6.10 -0.11
C SER A 186 10.34 4.67 0.44
N SER A 187 10.84 3.67 -0.29
CA SER A 187 10.87 2.28 0.17
C SER A 187 11.73 2.11 1.43
N THR A 188 12.87 2.81 1.53
CA THR A 188 13.72 2.75 2.72
C THR A 188 13.02 3.30 3.95
N ARG A 189 12.27 4.38 3.81
CA ARG A 189 11.49 4.96 4.91
C ARG A 189 10.45 3.97 5.43
N VAL A 190 9.74 3.31 4.52
CA VAL A 190 8.74 2.30 4.88
C VAL A 190 9.40 1.09 5.55
N ALA A 191 10.49 0.59 5.01
CA ALA A 191 11.22 -0.55 5.61
C ALA A 191 11.65 -0.24 7.05
N ARG A 192 12.11 0.97 7.32
CA ARG A 192 12.47 1.41 8.68
C ARG A 192 11.28 1.44 9.62
N LEU A 193 10.11 1.84 9.14
CA LEU A 193 8.88 1.82 9.94
C LEU A 193 8.49 0.39 10.36
N PHE A 194 8.86 -0.61 9.57
CA PHE A 194 8.67 -2.02 9.89
C PHE A 194 9.85 -2.64 10.65
N GLY A 195 10.84 -1.84 11.04
CA GLY A 195 11.98 -2.30 11.86
C GLY A 195 13.15 -2.88 11.09
N PHE A 196 13.26 -2.63 9.79
CA PHE A 196 14.35 -3.12 8.94
C PHE A 196 15.42 -2.05 8.74
N ASP A 197 16.68 -2.47 8.71
CA ASP A 197 17.81 -1.66 8.28
C ASP A 197 17.90 -1.76 6.74
N PRO A 198 17.62 -0.67 6.00
CA PRO A 198 17.46 -0.77 4.56
C PRO A 198 18.78 -0.99 3.83
N LYS A 199 18.75 -1.96 2.91
CA LYS A 199 19.84 -2.28 1.98
C LYS A 199 19.23 -2.46 0.60
N VAL A 200 19.48 -1.49 -0.29
CA VAL A 200 18.76 -1.35 -1.56
C VAL A 200 19.58 -1.88 -2.72
N ALA A 201 19.01 -2.82 -3.47
CA ALA A 201 19.55 -3.29 -4.73
C ALA A 201 18.65 -2.85 -5.89
N PHE A 202 19.22 -2.14 -6.86
CA PHE A 202 18.55 -1.85 -8.12
C PHE A 202 18.76 -3.04 -9.06
N LEU A 203 17.66 -3.74 -9.35
CA LEU A 203 17.73 -5.00 -10.10
C LEU A 203 17.65 -4.82 -11.61
N SER A 204 18.32 -5.70 -12.32
CA SER A 204 18.23 -5.86 -13.75
C SER A 204 18.61 -7.29 -14.14
N HIS A 205 18.49 -7.63 -15.43
CA HIS A 205 19.01 -8.88 -15.97
C HIS A 205 20.53 -8.83 -16.14
N SER A 206 21.16 -7.69 -15.94
CA SER A 206 22.60 -7.46 -16.00
C SER A 206 23.18 -7.18 -14.62
N THR A 207 24.49 -7.33 -14.48
CA THR A 207 25.20 -7.02 -13.24
C THR A 207 26.37 -6.09 -13.54
N PHE A 208 26.37 -4.90 -12.96
CA PHE A 208 27.40 -3.86 -13.09
C PHE A 208 27.84 -3.62 -14.55
N GLY A 209 26.86 -3.47 -15.44
CA GLY A 209 27.09 -3.16 -16.85
C GLY A 209 27.28 -4.34 -17.80
N LYS A 210 27.13 -5.58 -17.32
CA LYS A 210 27.28 -6.79 -18.15
C LYS A 210 26.06 -7.69 -18.05
N PRO A 211 25.34 -7.99 -19.15
CA PRO A 211 25.47 -7.34 -20.48
C PRO A 211 24.91 -5.93 -20.48
N ALA A 212 25.55 -5.02 -21.21
CA ALA A 212 25.05 -3.66 -21.41
C ALA A 212 23.99 -3.64 -22.51
N THR A 213 22.77 -3.21 -22.19
CA THR A 213 21.68 -3.09 -23.15
C THR A 213 20.97 -1.74 -22.98
N VAL A 214 20.24 -1.32 -24.01
CA VAL A 214 19.44 -0.08 -23.97
C VAL A 214 18.38 -0.14 -22.84
N ARG A 215 17.83 -1.31 -22.59
CA ARG A 215 16.78 -1.51 -21.57
C ARG A 215 17.26 -1.34 -20.12
N THR A 216 18.56 -1.45 -19.86
CA THR A 216 19.15 -1.25 -18.55
C THR A 216 19.62 0.17 -18.31
N LYS A 217 19.54 1.02 -19.33
CA LYS A 217 20.05 2.40 -19.29
C LYS A 217 19.41 3.21 -18.16
N HIS A 218 18.08 3.15 -18.03
CA HIS A 218 17.37 3.91 -17.00
C HIS A 218 17.73 3.47 -15.56
N VAL A 219 18.05 2.20 -15.36
CA VAL A 219 18.51 1.68 -14.05
C VAL A 219 19.90 2.23 -13.74
N ARG A 220 20.81 2.21 -14.69
CA ARG A 220 22.15 2.79 -14.52
C ARG A 220 22.08 4.30 -14.29
N GLU A 221 21.21 5.01 -15.00
CA GLU A 221 20.96 6.43 -14.77
C GLU A 221 20.42 6.70 -13.36
N ALA A 222 19.56 5.81 -12.84
CA ALA A 222 19.06 5.90 -11.47
C ALA A 222 20.21 5.80 -10.45
N ILE A 223 21.16 4.88 -10.67
CA ILE A 223 22.34 4.74 -9.80
C ILE A 223 23.18 6.04 -9.84
N GLU A 224 23.38 6.63 -11.02
CA GLU A 224 24.14 7.89 -11.14
C GLU A 224 23.39 9.04 -10.42
N LEU A 225 22.07 9.10 -10.52
CA LEU A 225 21.26 10.08 -9.78
C LEU A 225 21.34 9.86 -8.26
N MET A 226 21.37 8.60 -7.79
CA MET A 226 21.51 8.30 -6.37
C MET A 226 22.81 8.87 -5.79
N LYS A 227 23.89 8.89 -6.56
CA LYS A 227 25.18 9.46 -6.13
C LYS A 227 25.10 10.96 -5.84
N THR A 228 24.13 11.66 -6.42
CA THR A 228 23.89 13.09 -6.17
C THR A 228 23.07 13.34 -4.90
N LYS A 229 22.50 12.31 -4.33
CA LYS A 229 21.66 12.39 -3.12
C LYS A 229 22.50 12.05 -1.89
N LYS A 230 22.26 12.77 -0.79
CA LYS A 230 22.82 12.40 0.50
C LYS A 230 21.88 11.42 1.17
N VAL A 231 22.22 10.15 1.12
CA VAL A 231 21.42 9.08 1.72
C VAL A 231 22.19 8.39 2.83
N ASP A 232 21.47 7.86 3.80
CA ASP A 232 22.02 7.22 4.99
C ASP A 232 21.78 5.70 5.01
N PHE A 233 21.67 5.11 3.82
CA PHE A 233 21.47 3.67 3.65
C PHE A 233 22.37 3.13 2.55
N ASP A 234 22.68 1.84 2.63
CA ASP A 234 23.43 1.15 1.59
C ASP A 234 22.58 0.94 0.35
N TYR A 235 23.14 1.24 -0.81
CA TYR A 235 22.54 0.93 -2.10
C TYR A 235 23.59 0.58 -3.13
N ASP A 236 23.24 -0.24 -4.09
CA ASP A 236 24.10 -0.52 -5.24
C ASP A 236 23.27 -1.10 -6.41
N GLY A 237 23.88 -1.27 -7.52
CA GLY A 237 23.32 -1.89 -8.72
C GLY A 237 23.98 -1.29 -9.99
N GLU A 238 23.48 -1.64 -11.16
CA GLU A 238 22.47 -2.70 -11.36
C GLU A 238 23.03 -4.09 -11.06
N MET A 239 22.20 -5.00 -10.59
CA MET A 239 22.61 -6.38 -10.32
C MET A 239 21.43 -7.36 -10.50
N GLN A 240 21.77 -8.61 -10.75
CA GLN A 240 20.79 -9.68 -10.79
C GLN A 240 20.35 -10.08 -9.39
N PRO A 241 19.14 -10.66 -9.21
CA PRO A 241 18.61 -11.03 -7.90
C PRO A 241 19.49 -11.98 -7.10
N ASP A 242 20.15 -12.93 -7.77
CA ASP A 242 21.05 -13.89 -7.12
C ASP A 242 22.27 -13.20 -6.50
N VAL A 243 22.81 -12.18 -7.15
CA VAL A 243 23.90 -11.36 -6.61
C VAL A 243 23.40 -10.54 -5.41
N ALA A 244 22.19 -9.98 -5.51
CA ALA A 244 21.62 -9.16 -4.43
C ALA A 244 21.32 -9.95 -3.16
N LEU A 245 20.93 -11.22 -3.29
CA LEU A 245 20.38 -12.03 -2.21
C LEU A 245 21.31 -13.14 -1.68
N ASN A 246 22.42 -13.40 -2.35
CA ASN A 246 23.37 -14.45 -1.92
C ASN A 246 24.74 -13.85 -1.66
N PRO A 247 25.26 -13.89 -0.41
CA PRO A 247 26.57 -13.36 -0.08
C PRO A 247 27.71 -14.02 -0.87
N GLU A 248 27.54 -15.28 -1.25
CA GLU A 248 28.55 -16.05 -2.02
C GLU A 248 28.85 -15.42 -3.37
N TYR A 249 27.86 -14.90 -4.05
CA TYR A 249 28.05 -14.22 -5.34
C TYR A 249 28.76 -12.89 -5.21
N LYS A 250 28.73 -12.27 -4.01
CA LYS A 250 29.42 -11.00 -3.75
C LYS A 250 30.91 -11.12 -3.71
N GLU A 251 31.46 -12.29 -3.49
CA GLU A 251 32.89 -12.53 -3.56
C GLU A 251 33.47 -12.14 -4.93
N SER A 252 32.66 -12.31 -5.98
CA SER A 252 32.98 -11.89 -7.35
C SER A 252 32.90 -10.36 -7.55
N TYR A 253 32.26 -9.66 -6.62
CA TYR A 253 32.02 -8.20 -6.69
C TYR A 253 32.41 -7.52 -5.37
N PRO A 254 33.69 -7.55 -4.98
CA PRO A 254 34.14 -7.01 -3.69
C PRO A 254 33.95 -5.51 -3.54
N PHE A 255 33.75 -4.80 -4.65
CA PHE A 255 33.46 -3.36 -4.67
C PHE A 255 32.00 -3.03 -4.36
N SER A 256 31.11 -4.01 -4.22
CA SER A 256 29.71 -3.77 -3.89
C SER A 256 29.58 -3.03 -2.56
N LYS A 257 28.75 -1.97 -2.57
CA LYS A 257 28.52 -1.12 -1.39
C LYS A 257 27.50 -1.70 -0.41
N ILE A 258 26.83 -2.79 -0.79
CA ILE A 258 25.86 -3.45 0.08
C ILE A 258 26.59 -4.46 0.96
N VAL A 259 26.52 -4.28 2.27
CA VAL A 259 27.07 -5.23 3.24
C VAL A 259 25.99 -6.27 3.56
N GLY A 260 26.30 -7.55 3.33
CA GLY A 260 25.33 -8.64 3.49
C GLY A 260 24.33 -8.73 2.33
N ASN A 261 23.11 -9.14 2.61
CA ASN A 261 22.05 -9.26 1.61
C ASN A 261 21.23 -7.99 1.47
N ALA A 262 20.81 -7.67 0.25
CA ALA A 262 19.80 -6.65 0.04
C ALA A 262 18.45 -7.12 0.64
N ASN A 263 17.68 -6.19 1.13
CA ASN A 263 16.31 -6.43 1.62
C ASN A 263 15.27 -5.55 0.92
N ILE A 264 15.70 -4.61 0.09
CA ILE A 264 14.82 -3.80 -0.76
C ILE A 264 15.28 -3.99 -2.20
N LEU A 265 14.38 -4.51 -3.03
CA LEU A 265 14.63 -4.82 -4.42
C LEU A 265 13.85 -3.86 -5.30
N ILE A 266 14.57 -2.96 -5.99
CA ILE A 266 13.98 -2.00 -6.91
C ILE A 266 13.99 -2.61 -8.30
N MET A 267 12.80 -2.96 -8.79
CA MET A 267 12.64 -3.60 -10.09
C MET A 267 12.66 -2.56 -11.22
N PRO A 268 13.14 -2.94 -12.40
CA PRO A 268 13.28 -1.98 -13.53
C PRO A 268 11.95 -1.55 -14.13
N ALA A 269 10.90 -2.37 -13.99
CA ALA A 269 9.59 -2.09 -14.54
C ALA A 269 8.51 -2.85 -13.75
N LEU A 270 7.27 -2.40 -13.87
CA LEU A 270 6.13 -2.95 -13.14
C LEU A 270 5.90 -4.43 -13.46
N HIS A 271 5.92 -4.82 -14.72
CA HIS A 271 5.62 -6.20 -15.08
C HIS A 271 6.68 -7.18 -14.54
N SER A 272 7.96 -6.79 -14.48
CA SER A 272 9.00 -7.65 -13.85
C SER A 272 8.74 -7.83 -12.36
N ALA A 273 8.35 -6.78 -11.67
CA ALA A 273 7.98 -6.84 -10.25
C ALA A 273 6.74 -7.70 -10.02
N SER A 274 5.68 -7.43 -10.77
CA SER A 274 4.38 -8.11 -10.62
C SER A 274 4.49 -9.61 -10.93
N ILE A 275 5.18 -9.98 -12.01
CA ILE A 275 5.39 -11.38 -12.38
C ILE A 275 6.22 -12.10 -11.31
N THR A 276 7.29 -11.46 -10.84
CA THR A 276 8.19 -12.06 -9.85
C THR A 276 7.48 -12.37 -8.54
N VAL A 277 6.72 -11.43 -7.99
CA VAL A 277 6.04 -11.65 -6.70
C VAL A 277 4.97 -12.73 -6.82
N LYS A 278 4.23 -12.77 -7.92
CA LYS A 278 3.20 -13.80 -8.16
C LYS A 278 3.81 -15.19 -8.39
N LEU A 279 4.92 -15.25 -9.12
CA LEU A 279 5.64 -16.50 -9.33
C LEU A 279 6.19 -17.03 -8.01
N MET A 280 6.77 -16.19 -7.17
CA MET A 280 7.26 -16.56 -5.85
C MET A 280 6.13 -17.05 -4.93
N LYS A 281 4.98 -16.40 -4.97
CA LYS A 281 3.79 -16.84 -4.22
C LYS A 281 3.31 -18.21 -4.70
N THR A 282 3.11 -18.35 -6.00
CA THR A 282 2.44 -19.51 -6.60
C THR A 282 3.33 -20.75 -6.63
N PHE A 283 4.58 -20.59 -7.03
CA PHE A 283 5.53 -21.68 -7.19
C PHE A 283 6.49 -21.81 -6.00
N GLY A 284 6.99 -20.70 -5.49
CA GLY A 284 7.99 -20.68 -4.41
C GLY A 284 7.42 -20.77 -3.00
N GLY A 285 6.11 -20.77 -2.84
CA GLY A 285 5.46 -20.83 -1.52
C GLY A 285 5.69 -19.58 -0.66
N ALA A 286 6.08 -18.47 -1.24
CA ALA A 286 6.27 -17.23 -0.51
C ALA A 286 4.94 -16.64 -0.07
N LYS A 287 4.95 -15.97 1.10
CA LYS A 287 3.83 -15.19 1.59
C LYS A 287 4.00 -13.74 1.16
N LEU A 288 2.95 -13.16 0.57
CA LEU A 288 2.93 -11.76 0.18
C LEU A 288 2.13 -10.94 1.19
N ILE A 289 2.66 -9.78 1.57
CA ILE A 289 1.94 -8.76 2.32
C ILE A 289 1.95 -7.51 1.44
N GLY A 290 0.76 -7.12 1.00
CA GLY A 290 0.62 -6.01 0.06
C GLY A 290 -0.14 -6.43 -1.20
N PRO A 291 -0.05 -5.62 -2.26
CA PRO A 291 0.81 -4.42 -2.36
C PRO A 291 0.37 -3.31 -1.42
N LEU A 292 1.34 -2.66 -0.79
CA LEU A 292 1.10 -1.48 0.01
C LEU A 292 1.16 -0.25 -0.89
N LEU A 293 0.18 0.63 -0.75
CA LEU A 293 0.13 1.88 -1.51
C LEU A 293 0.94 2.94 -0.77
N ILE A 294 2.07 3.32 -1.34
CA ILE A 294 3.02 4.26 -0.74
C ILE A 294 2.96 5.60 -1.47
N GLY A 295 3.21 6.69 -0.74
CA GLY A 295 3.27 8.03 -1.30
C GLY A 295 1.93 8.75 -1.35
N LEU A 296 0.85 8.11 -0.95
CA LEU A 296 -0.48 8.72 -0.88
C LEU A 296 -0.57 9.65 0.34
N GLY A 297 -1.30 10.75 0.21
CA GLY A 297 -1.46 11.76 1.26
C GLY A 297 -2.35 11.38 2.43
N LEU A 298 -2.97 10.21 2.40
CA LEU A 298 -3.80 9.66 3.47
C LEU A 298 -3.47 8.18 3.68
N PRO A 299 -3.68 7.63 4.91
CA PRO A 299 -3.44 6.22 5.20
C PRO A 299 -4.55 5.33 4.64
N ILE A 300 -4.43 4.99 3.38
CA ILE A 300 -5.41 4.20 2.64
C ILE A 300 -4.69 3.04 1.96
N GLU A 301 -5.23 1.83 2.12
CA GLU A 301 -4.74 0.63 1.44
C GLU A 301 -5.82 0.07 0.52
N ILE A 302 -5.40 -0.52 -0.59
CA ILE A 302 -6.28 -1.12 -1.59
C ILE A 302 -6.01 -2.63 -1.65
N ALA A 303 -7.04 -3.42 -1.34
CA ALA A 303 -6.95 -4.87 -1.46
C ALA A 303 -7.05 -5.28 -2.95
N PRO A 304 -6.14 -6.15 -3.43
CA PRO A 304 -6.26 -6.73 -4.76
C PRO A 304 -7.58 -7.48 -4.95
N LEU A 305 -8.01 -7.62 -6.20
CA LEU A 305 -9.18 -8.41 -6.57
C LEU A 305 -9.04 -9.83 -6.01
N ARG A 306 -10.11 -10.35 -5.43
CA ARG A 306 -10.16 -11.70 -4.82
C ARG A 306 -9.27 -11.87 -3.58
N SER A 307 -8.94 -10.80 -2.88
CA SER A 307 -8.25 -10.90 -1.60
C SER A 307 -9.08 -11.68 -0.58
N SER A 308 -8.40 -12.53 0.18
CA SER A 308 -9.01 -13.25 1.29
C SER A 308 -9.30 -12.31 2.47
N PRO A 309 -10.21 -12.69 3.40
CA PRO A 309 -10.42 -11.91 4.61
C PRO A 309 -9.14 -11.63 5.40
N SER A 310 -8.22 -12.59 5.50
CA SER A 310 -6.96 -12.41 6.22
C SER A 310 -6.01 -11.43 5.51
N GLU A 311 -5.98 -11.44 4.19
CA GLU A 311 -5.21 -10.46 3.41
C GLU A 311 -5.75 -9.04 3.58
N ILE A 312 -7.07 -8.87 3.56
CA ILE A 312 -7.74 -7.59 3.81
C ILE A 312 -7.46 -7.12 5.24
N LEU A 313 -7.53 -8.03 6.20
CA LEU A 313 -7.24 -7.74 7.60
C LEU A 313 -5.82 -7.20 7.79
N ASN A 314 -4.84 -7.81 7.12
CA ASN A 314 -3.45 -7.33 7.16
C ASN A 314 -3.33 -5.91 6.62
N LEU A 315 -4.00 -5.61 5.51
CA LEU A 315 -4.00 -4.25 4.92
C LEU A 315 -4.69 -3.24 5.84
N ALA A 316 -5.76 -3.61 6.50
CA ALA A 316 -6.43 -2.76 7.49
C ALA A 316 -5.52 -2.46 8.67
N SER A 317 -4.81 -3.46 9.18
CA SER A 317 -3.83 -3.29 10.26
C SER A 317 -2.69 -2.37 9.85
N ILE A 318 -2.18 -2.50 8.63
CA ILE A 318 -1.11 -1.66 8.10
C ILE A 318 -1.61 -0.23 7.89
N ALA A 319 -2.84 -0.02 7.41
CA ALA A 319 -3.44 1.31 7.28
C ALA A 319 -3.55 1.99 8.65
N ALA A 320 -4.02 1.27 9.67
CA ALA A 320 -4.09 1.76 11.04
C ALA A 320 -2.70 2.12 11.59
N TYR A 321 -1.73 1.25 11.38
CA TYR A 321 -0.35 1.48 11.78
C TYR A 321 0.25 2.71 11.09
N SER A 322 0.04 2.83 9.78
CA SER A 322 0.50 3.98 9.00
C SER A 322 -0.08 5.30 9.54
N SER A 323 -1.34 5.30 9.97
CA SER A 323 -1.98 6.50 10.55
C SER A 323 -1.29 6.98 11.83
N GLU A 324 -0.63 6.07 12.56
CA GLU A 324 0.12 6.40 13.78
C GLU A 324 1.55 6.88 13.49
N VAL A 325 2.23 6.23 12.56
CA VAL A 325 3.69 6.37 12.40
C VAL A 325 4.12 7.25 11.24
N ILE A 326 3.21 7.56 10.32
CA ILE A 326 3.48 8.47 9.21
C ILE A 326 2.79 9.80 9.47
N ASP A 327 3.53 10.89 9.34
CA ASP A 327 2.97 12.24 9.41
C ASP A 327 2.44 12.64 8.03
N TYR A 328 1.11 12.56 7.86
CA TYR A 328 0.44 12.90 6.61
C TYR A 328 0.16 14.40 6.45
N LYS A 329 0.38 15.20 7.48
CA LYS A 329 0.06 16.63 7.48
C LYS A 329 1.23 17.52 7.05
N ASN A 330 2.45 16.99 7.01
CA ASN A 330 3.67 17.72 6.64
C ASN A 330 4.26 17.28 5.30
#